data_6d084c511774dca22bdf1fbbf860a21a
#
_entry.id   6d084c511774dca22bdf1fbbf860a21a
#
_cell.length_a   1.000
_cell.length_b   1.000
_cell.length_c   1.000
_cell.angle_alpha   90.00
_cell.angle_beta   90.00
_cell.angle_gamma   90.00
#
_symmetry.space_group_name_H-M   'P 1'
#
loop_
_entity.id
_entity.type
_entity.pdbx_description
1 polymer ?
#
loop_
_entity_poly.entity_id
_entity_poly.type
_entity_poly.pdbx_seq_one_letter_code
_entity_poly.pdbx_strand_id
1 'polypeptide(L)'
;MKDNISILLDYLWHHYEHWVAAGELSSLLHVSTRQIRKYVSSLNENETSPLVISSNKGYRLNSAQQYLAYREKGSQNVETPQTRQNLIIQKLISSQDGIDLFDLADELFVSESTIENDTRSIRKIVSSCNVTIRRDHDLLYLEGSEKDKRRLMSRLISSDTYDNFVLKDEVRLLTYHYHFWDFRKNLADIFSRNNVFANDYTLNNTALHLIVMIDRIRNACELNDQVDFTPFLDSQQYLVAQEIKQYIEKNYQIHMNDAEVYNLTLIISNNTTMIDYSFINGSNISSFIEQKYIDIAHAVIHNVEERYLLDAFDEEFIAKFTIHVKNLFNRVAHNYYAKNPLTAKIKATYPLIYDIAVYIAQQFKENYDVVLNEDEITFISFHIGSYFENNVQSKNKLTILFLYADYYSIHQHTLEKISRHFEDKITIKYAVSMPSYQPNMLHADLIISTVEARFPQPYVLIHPFLTNKDMALLETTISKMLSEKNKQKLKDFLFDLFDPRLFYTDVHLDRTQLIQKLCNDAIALDYAEASFTQDVFAREHMSSTAFEMDPVHIFPINRDKENAVISRLFSMFSINLVQAKSSKNKGF
;
A
#
# COMPACT_ATOMS: atom_id res chain seq x y z
N MET A 1 6.00 -22.39 17.64
CA MET A 1 5.75 -22.08 19.07
C MET A 1 6.36 -20.72 19.46
N LYS A 2 7.62 -20.41 19.09
CA LYS A 2 8.24 -19.08 19.30
C LYS A 2 7.43 -17.97 18.64
N ASP A 3 6.95 -18.14 17.39
CA ASP A 3 6.16 -17.13 16.68
C ASP A 3 4.86 -16.74 17.40
N ASN A 4 4.10 -17.72 17.90
CA ASN A 4 2.83 -17.43 18.59
C ASN A 4 3.02 -16.69 19.92
N ILE A 5 4.13 -16.90 20.62
CA ILE A 5 4.47 -16.17 21.84
C ILE A 5 4.83 -14.71 21.50
N SER A 6 5.56 -14.50 20.41
CA SER A 6 5.87 -13.15 19.93
C SER A 6 4.60 -12.39 19.53
N ILE A 7 3.73 -13.00 18.73
CA ILE A 7 2.44 -12.40 18.33
C ILE A 7 1.55 -12.09 19.56
N LEU A 8 1.53 -12.99 20.56
CA LEU A 8 0.79 -12.75 21.81
C LEU A 8 1.32 -11.52 22.55
N LEU A 9 2.62 -11.43 22.73
CA LEU A 9 3.26 -10.31 23.41
C LEU A 9 3.05 -9.01 22.66
N ASP A 10 3.16 -9.04 21.33
CA ASP A 10 2.93 -7.90 20.47
C ASP A 10 1.49 -7.40 20.55
N TYR A 11 0.54 -8.30 20.55
CA TYR A 11 -0.87 -7.94 20.71
C TYR A 11 -1.16 -7.34 22.08
N LEU A 12 -0.63 -7.91 23.16
CA LEU A 12 -0.75 -7.37 24.51
C LEU A 12 -0.05 -6.02 24.67
N TRP A 13 1.04 -5.78 23.93
CA TRP A 13 1.72 -4.50 23.87
C TRP A 13 0.89 -3.41 23.20
N HIS A 14 0.25 -3.71 22.09
CA HIS A 14 -0.66 -2.78 21.42
C HIS A 14 -1.87 -2.40 22.28
N HIS A 15 -2.23 -3.26 23.23
CA HIS A 15 -3.33 -3.06 24.16
C HIS A 15 -2.81 -2.86 25.61
N TYR A 16 -1.63 -2.25 25.77
CA TYR A 16 -0.88 -2.22 27.01
C TYR A 16 -1.70 -1.80 28.25
N GLU A 17 -2.59 -0.82 28.12
CA GLU A 17 -3.43 -0.33 29.23
C GLU A 17 -4.75 -1.10 29.39
N HIS A 18 -5.08 -1.99 28.48
CA HIS A 18 -6.34 -2.71 28.45
C HIS A 18 -6.19 -4.20 28.74
N TRP A 19 -7.24 -4.77 29.33
CA TRP A 19 -7.33 -6.20 29.51
C TRP A 19 -7.82 -6.86 28.23
N VAL A 20 -7.07 -7.80 27.69
CA VAL A 20 -7.40 -8.56 26.48
C VAL A 20 -7.99 -9.91 26.88
N ALA A 21 -9.19 -10.22 26.41
CA ALA A 21 -9.89 -11.45 26.74
C ALA A 21 -9.16 -12.71 26.20
N ALA A 22 -9.18 -13.81 26.97
CA ALA A 22 -8.56 -15.06 26.54
C ALA A 22 -9.16 -15.61 25.22
N GLY A 23 -10.44 -15.39 24.97
CA GLY A 23 -11.11 -15.76 23.73
C GLY A 23 -10.60 -14.98 22.50
N GLU A 24 -10.33 -13.70 22.68
CA GLU A 24 -9.77 -12.82 21.65
C GLU A 24 -8.35 -13.28 21.23
N LEU A 25 -7.47 -13.53 22.21
CA LEU A 25 -6.14 -14.10 21.95
C LEU A 25 -6.19 -15.50 21.32
N SER A 26 -7.18 -16.31 21.73
CA SER A 26 -7.43 -17.63 21.16
C SER A 26 -7.81 -17.55 19.68
N SER A 27 -8.67 -16.62 19.31
CA SER A 27 -9.08 -16.37 17.93
C SER A 27 -7.94 -15.81 17.08
N LEU A 28 -7.18 -14.86 17.62
CA LEU A 28 -6.04 -14.23 16.95
C LEU A 28 -4.94 -15.27 16.59
N LEU A 29 -4.61 -16.15 17.55
CA LEU A 29 -3.51 -17.09 17.40
C LEU A 29 -3.95 -18.46 16.85
N HIS A 30 -5.23 -18.63 16.57
CA HIS A 30 -5.82 -19.91 16.15
C HIS A 30 -5.48 -21.09 17.09
N VAL A 31 -5.44 -20.84 18.41
CA VAL A 31 -5.13 -21.84 19.44
C VAL A 31 -6.18 -21.85 20.55
N SER A 32 -6.22 -22.90 21.35
CA SER A 32 -7.14 -22.96 22.49
C SER A 32 -6.74 -21.99 23.61
N THR A 33 -7.72 -21.54 24.41
CA THR A 33 -7.49 -20.73 25.63
C THR A 33 -6.58 -21.43 26.64
N ARG A 34 -6.54 -22.78 26.64
CA ARG A 34 -5.59 -23.56 27.43
C ARG A 34 -4.15 -23.37 26.95
N GLN A 35 -3.96 -23.23 25.63
CA GLN A 35 -2.64 -22.98 25.07
C GLN A 35 -2.17 -21.55 25.36
N ILE A 36 -3.07 -20.56 25.37
CA ILE A 36 -2.75 -19.18 25.80
C ILE A 36 -2.22 -19.18 27.24
N ARG A 37 -2.87 -19.92 28.16
CA ARG A 37 -2.39 -20.04 29.54
C ARG A 37 -0.98 -20.62 29.60
N LYS A 38 -0.66 -21.63 28.78
CA LYS A 38 0.69 -22.20 28.72
C LYS A 38 1.72 -21.19 28.22
N TYR A 39 1.39 -20.40 27.21
CA TYR A 39 2.27 -19.35 26.70
C TYR A 39 2.55 -18.30 27.79
N VAL A 40 1.52 -17.83 28.48
CA VAL A 40 1.68 -16.87 29.58
C VAL A 40 2.49 -17.45 30.74
N SER A 41 2.27 -18.74 31.12
CA SER A 41 3.08 -19.40 32.14
C SER A 41 4.55 -19.47 31.73
N SER A 42 4.83 -19.88 30.50
CA SER A 42 6.22 -19.96 30.00
C SER A 42 6.91 -18.59 29.95
N LEU A 43 6.19 -17.51 29.61
CA LEU A 43 6.72 -16.14 29.61
C LEU A 43 7.10 -15.66 31.02
N ASN A 44 6.36 -16.08 32.01
CA ASN A 44 6.56 -15.67 33.41
C ASN A 44 7.56 -16.55 34.17
N GLU A 45 7.93 -17.72 33.64
CA GLU A 45 8.67 -18.78 34.37
C GLU A 45 10.08 -18.35 34.82
N ASN A 46 10.75 -17.49 34.05
CA ASN A 46 12.12 -17.05 34.32
C ASN A 46 12.22 -15.58 34.78
N GLU A 47 11.10 -14.92 35.03
CA GLU A 47 11.07 -13.52 35.42
C GLU A 47 10.85 -13.33 36.91
N THR A 48 11.55 -12.38 37.51
CA THR A 48 11.44 -12.06 38.95
C THR A 48 10.07 -11.53 39.35
N SER A 49 9.37 -10.90 38.42
CA SER A 49 7.97 -10.55 38.52
C SER A 49 7.26 -10.91 37.21
N PRO A 50 5.96 -11.28 37.24
CA PRO A 50 5.29 -11.73 36.03
C PRO A 50 5.28 -10.66 34.94
N LEU A 51 5.72 -11.02 33.72
CA LEU A 51 5.70 -10.16 32.54
C LEU A 51 4.25 -9.91 32.08
N VAL A 52 3.43 -10.96 32.10
CA VAL A 52 2.02 -10.92 31.74
C VAL A 52 1.19 -11.26 32.95
N ILE A 53 0.32 -10.36 33.39
CA ILE A 53 -0.63 -10.58 34.48
C ILE A 53 -1.96 -11.09 33.93
N SER A 54 -2.63 -11.93 34.74
CA SER A 54 -3.94 -12.50 34.42
C SER A 54 -4.99 -12.11 35.44
N SER A 55 -6.22 -11.89 34.98
CA SER A 55 -7.40 -11.64 35.82
C SER A 55 -8.64 -12.29 35.22
N ASN A 56 -9.78 -12.13 35.88
CA ASN A 56 -11.08 -12.51 35.32
C ASN A 56 -11.45 -11.74 34.04
N LYS A 57 -10.78 -10.60 33.76
CA LYS A 57 -10.96 -9.80 32.55
C LYS A 57 -10.08 -10.25 31.39
N GLY A 58 -9.10 -11.12 31.62
CA GLY A 58 -8.16 -11.61 30.60
C GLY A 58 -6.71 -11.43 31.00
N TYR A 59 -5.89 -11.03 30.02
CA TYR A 59 -4.44 -10.86 30.12
C TYR A 59 -4.02 -9.43 29.82
N ARG A 60 -2.95 -8.97 30.45
CA ARG A 60 -2.34 -7.67 30.23
C ARG A 60 -0.86 -7.72 30.57
N LEU A 61 -0.02 -6.89 29.93
CA LEU A 61 1.36 -6.69 30.37
C LEU A 61 1.38 -6.02 31.73
N ASN A 62 2.31 -6.46 32.58
CA ASN A 62 2.44 -5.96 33.95
C ASN A 62 3.08 -4.57 33.99
N SER A 63 4.22 -4.42 33.27
CA SER A 63 4.96 -3.18 33.17
C SER A 63 5.59 -3.04 31.78
N ALA A 64 5.50 -1.85 31.22
CA ALA A 64 6.14 -1.51 29.96
C ALA A 64 7.67 -1.63 30.05
N GLN A 65 8.27 -1.14 31.14
CA GLN A 65 9.71 -1.27 31.38
C GLN A 65 10.17 -2.71 31.45
N GLN A 66 9.37 -3.55 32.11
CA GLN A 66 9.68 -4.98 32.23
C GLN A 66 9.55 -5.71 30.89
N TYR A 67 8.57 -5.34 30.06
CA TYR A 67 8.42 -5.88 28.71
C TYR A 67 9.62 -5.49 27.82
N LEU A 68 10.05 -4.25 27.89
CA LEU A 68 11.23 -3.77 27.15
C LEU A 68 12.51 -4.49 27.59
N ALA A 69 12.73 -4.62 28.91
CA ALA A 69 13.87 -5.37 29.45
C ALA A 69 13.85 -6.85 29.05
N TYR A 70 12.66 -7.47 29.00
CA TYR A 70 12.49 -8.83 28.50
C TYR A 70 12.86 -8.95 27.02
N ARG A 71 12.43 -7.99 26.20
CA ARG A 71 12.77 -7.94 24.79
C ARG A 71 14.26 -7.67 24.56
N GLU A 72 14.87 -6.79 25.32
CA GLU A 72 16.32 -6.54 25.28
C GLU A 72 17.13 -7.80 25.59
N LYS A 73 16.71 -8.59 26.59
CA LYS A 73 17.32 -9.91 26.88
C LYS A 73 17.12 -10.91 25.73
N GLY A 74 15.99 -10.82 25.02
CA GLY A 74 15.66 -11.67 23.87
C GLY A 74 16.35 -11.23 22.58
N SER A 75 16.63 -9.93 22.41
CA SER A 75 17.28 -9.35 21.24
C SER A 75 18.81 -9.43 21.28
N GLN A 76 19.41 -9.98 22.33
CA GLN A 76 20.85 -10.35 22.36
C GLN A 76 21.23 -11.42 21.30
N ASN A 77 20.27 -12.03 20.65
CA ASN A 77 20.49 -12.81 19.44
C ASN A 77 20.33 -11.90 18.19
N VAL A 78 21.36 -11.19 17.80
CA VAL A 78 21.50 -10.54 16.51
C VAL A 78 21.66 -11.63 15.44
N GLU A 79 20.59 -12.37 15.21
CA GLU A 79 20.62 -13.62 14.41
C GLU A 79 20.79 -13.35 12.91
N THR A 80 20.47 -12.14 12.42
CA THR A 80 20.59 -11.84 10.98
C THR A 80 21.56 -10.70 10.69
N PRO A 81 22.30 -10.78 9.56
CA PRO A 81 23.15 -9.67 9.12
C PRO A 81 22.38 -8.35 8.98
N GLN A 82 21.13 -8.39 8.55
CA GLN A 82 20.30 -7.20 8.35
C GLN A 82 20.01 -6.47 9.67
N THR A 83 19.59 -7.21 10.70
CA THR A 83 19.33 -6.64 12.04
C THR A 83 20.59 -6.01 12.62
N ARG A 84 21.73 -6.70 12.48
CA ARG A 84 23.02 -6.18 12.95
C ARG A 84 23.44 -4.91 12.20
N GLN A 85 23.27 -4.87 10.89
CA GLN A 85 23.56 -3.68 10.07
C GLN A 85 22.70 -2.49 10.50
N ASN A 86 21.41 -2.70 10.74
CA ASN A 86 20.51 -1.65 11.23
C ASN A 86 20.95 -1.10 12.59
N LEU A 87 21.34 -1.98 13.54
CA LEU A 87 21.87 -1.56 14.84
C LEU A 87 23.17 -0.74 14.71
N ILE A 88 24.09 -1.17 13.84
CA ILE A 88 25.33 -0.42 13.59
C ILE A 88 25.00 0.98 13.04
N ILE A 89 24.07 1.09 12.08
CA ILE A 89 23.68 2.40 11.52
C ILE A 89 23.06 3.28 12.61
N GLN A 90 22.17 2.76 13.44
CA GLN A 90 21.54 3.53 14.53
C GLN A 90 22.58 4.07 15.51
N LYS A 91 23.53 3.23 15.92
CA LYS A 91 24.63 3.65 16.78
C LYS A 91 25.49 4.75 16.15
N LEU A 92 25.85 4.58 14.87
CA LEU A 92 26.61 5.57 14.12
C LEU A 92 25.87 6.92 13.96
N ILE A 93 24.53 6.88 13.80
CA ILE A 93 23.73 8.11 13.76
C ILE A 93 23.72 8.82 15.11
N SER A 94 23.70 8.07 16.21
CA SER A 94 23.63 8.61 17.56
C SER A 94 24.99 9.11 18.08
N SER A 95 26.09 8.63 17.52
CA SER A 95 27.45 9.02 17.94
C SER A 95 27.98 10.19 17.11
N GLN A 96 28.42 11.26 17.79
CA GLN A 96 29.14 12.36 17.14
C GLN A 96 30.66 12.11 17.10
N ASP A 97 31.19 11.36 18.06
CA ASP A 97 32.64 11.15 18.26
C ASP A 97 33.15 9.89 17.52
N GLY A 98 32.29 9.23 16.76
CA GLY A 98 32.59 7.95 16.11
C GLY A 98 32.41 6.77 17.07
N ILE A 99 32.53 5.56 16.55
CA ILE A 99 32.41 4.31 17.32
C ILE A 99 33.60 3.43 16.99
N ASP A 100 34.22 2.90 18.02
CA ASP A 100 35.35 2.00 17.89
C ASP A 100 34.84 0.63 17.33
N LEU A 101 35.60 0.09 16.35
CA LEU A 101 35.25 -1.13 15.67
C LEU A 101 35.35 -2.36 16.59
N PHE A 102 36.30 -2.36 17.51
CA PHE A 102 36.49 -3.45 18.49
C PHE A 102 35.36 -3.44 19.50
N ASP A 103 35.00 -2.25 20.03
CA ASP A 103 33.86 -2.09 20.95
C ASP A 103 32.57 -2.56 20.31
N LEU A 104 32.36 -2.24 19.02
CA LEU A 104 31.21 -2.73 18.25
C LEU A 104 31.22 -4.26 18.09
N ALA A 105 32.38 -4.85 17.82
CA ALA A 105 32.52 -6.30 17.66
C ALA A 105 32.21 -7.02 18.98
N ASP A 106 32.74 -6.51 20.09
CA ASP A 106 32.51 -7.06 21.43
C ASP A 106 31.04 -6.93 21.85
N GLU A 107 30.43 -5.76 21.63
CA GLU A 107 29.04 -5.51 22.00
C GLU A 107 28.05 -6.37 21.19
N LEU A 108 28.33 -6.58 19.91
CA LEU A 108 27.47 -7.38 19.01
C LEU A 108 27.85 -8.87 19.00
N PHE A 109 28.82 -9.29 19.81
CA PHE A 109 29.30 -10.66 19.94
C PHE A 109 29.71 -11.28 18.60
N VAL A 110 30.41 -10.52 17.76
CA VAL A 110 30.89 -10.96 16.42
C VAL A 110 32.36 -10.64 16.24
N SER A 111 32.99 -11.22 15.21
CA SER A 111 34.37 -10.88 14.88
C SER A 111 34.48 -9.51 14.20
N GLU A 112 35.64 -8.86 14.35
CA GLU A 112 35.99 -7.62 13.65
C GLU A 112 35.80 -7.73 12.14
N SER A 113 36.19 -8.86 11.55
CA SER A 113 36.00 -9.12 10.12
C SER A 113 34.51 -9.15 9.74
N THR A 114 33.62 -9.54 10.64
CA THR A 114 32.16 -9.47 10.44
C THR A 114 31.70 -8.01 10.41
N ILE A 115 32.16 -7.18 11.34
CA ILE A 115 31.83 -5.73 11.36
C ILE A 115 32.36 -5.04 10.08
N GLU A 116 33.57 -5.39 9.62
CA GLU A 116 34.10 -4.84 8.36
C GLU A 116 33.24 -5.23 7.14
N ASN A 117 32.76 -6.47 7.07
CA ASN A 117 31.86 -6.92 6.02
C ASN A 117 30.50 -6.21 6.08
N ASP A 118 29.93 -6.07 7.28
CA ASP A 118 28.71 -5.32 7.49
C ASP A 118 28.88 -3.85 7.11
N THR A 119 30.00 -3.22 7.49
CA THR A 119 30.31 -1.83 7.10
C THR A 119 30.34 -1.64 5.59
N ARG A 120 30.87 -2.63 4.81
CA ARG A 120 30.83 -2.57 3.33
C ARG A 120 29.40 -2.62 2.79
N SER A 121 28.54 -3.45 3.40
CA SER A 121 27.13 -3.53 3.02
C SER A 121 26.38 -2.25 3.41
N ILE A 122 26.62 -1.74 4.60
CA ILE A 122 26.02 -0.51 5.12
C ILE A 122 26.37 0.70 4.23
N ARG A 123 27.60 0.80 3.73
CA ARG A 123 28.00 1.89 2.80
C ARG A 123 27.08 2.00 1.59
N LYS A 124 26.58 0.86 1.05
CA LYS A 124 25.63 0.86 -0.06
C LYS A 124 24.24 1.37 0.37
N ILE A 125 23.83 1.05 1.59
CA ILE A 125 22.54 1.47 2.15
C ILE A 125 22.56 2.98 2.39
N VAL A 126 23.58 3.49 3.10
CA VAL A 126 23.64 4.91 3.52
C VAL A 126 23.91 5.86 2.35
N SER A 127 24.66 5.42 1.32
CA SER A 127 24.95 6.24 0.14
C SER A 127 23.70 6.67 -0.61
N SER A 128 22.63 5.89 -0.57
CA SER A 128 21.33 6.25 -1.16
C SER A 128 20.62 7.41 -0.44
N CYS A 129 21.11 7.81 0.73
CA CYS A 129 20.65 8.97 1.50
C CYS A 129 21.67 10.12 1.54
N ASN A 130 22.68 10.13 0.65
CA ASN A 130 23.80 11.08 0.63
C ASN A 130 24.61 11.09 1.94
N VAL A 131 24.72 9.93 2.59
CA VAL A 131 25.49 9.74 3.81
C VAL A 131 26.63 8.78 3.50
N THR A 132 27.79 8.99 4.12
CA THR A 132 28.97 8.15 3.93
C THR A 132 29.52 7.65 5.26
N ILE A 133 30.20 6.50 5.26
CA ILE A 133 30.93 6.01 6.43
C ILE A 133 32.42 6.28 6.18
N ARG A 134 32.98 7.17 7.00
CA ARG A 134 34.42 7.40 7.11
C ARG A 134 35.01 6.50 8.19
N ARG A 135 36.15 5.92 7.93
CA ARG A 135 36.98 5.22 8.92
C ARG A 135 38.24 6.04 9.17
N ASP A 136 38.54 6.26 10.44
CA ASP A 136 39.79 6.86 10.87
C ASP A 136 40.40 5.92 11.91
N HIS A 137 41.46 5.20 11.54
CA HIS A 137 42.03 4.09 12.30
C HIS A 137 40.95 3.03 12.62
N ASP A 138 40.58 2.90 13.88
CA ASP A 138 39.58 1.93 14.35
C ASP A 138 38.22 2.57 14.61
N LEU A 139 38.10 3.90 14.44
CA LEU A 139 36.86 4.63 14.61
C LEU A 139 36.08 4.75 13.31
N LEU A 140 34.79 4.45 13.40
CA LEU A 140 33.80 4.60 12.32
C LEU A 140 32.93 5.83 12.58
N TYR A 141 32.83 6.71 11.58
CA TYR A 141 32.03 7.94 11.61
C TYR A 141 30.98 7.93 10.53
N LEU A 142 29.80 8.48 10.83
CA LEU A 142 28.76 8.71 9.84
C LEU A 142 28.78 10.18 9.40
N GLU A 143 29.19 10.45 8.16
CA GLU A 143 29.30 11.79 7.58
C GLU A 143 28.14 12.09 6.64
N GLY A 144 27.57 13.29 6.75
CA GLY A 144 26.44 13.78 5.96
C GLY A 144 25.74 14.93 6.67
N SER A 145 24.90 15.66 5.95
CA SER A 145 24.07 16.71 6.56
C SER A 145 23.10 16.11 7.58
N GLU A 146 22.70 16.89 8.59
CA GLU A 146 21.71 16.44 9.56
C GLU A 146 20.39 16.04 8.88
N LYS A 147 19.98 16.76 7.84
CA LYS A 147 18.82 16.44 7.01
C LYS A 147 18.95 15.04 6.37
N ASP A 148 20.12 14.70 5.86
CA ASP A 148 20.37 13.39 5.25
C ASP A 148 20.41 12.27 6.29
N LYS A 149 20.99 12.53 7.49
CA LYS A 149 20.97 11.59 8.62
C LYS A 149 19.55 11.31 9.10
N ARG A 150 18.70 12.34 9.22
CA ARG A 150 17.28 12.18 9.56
C ARG A 150 16.51 11.39 8.50
N ARG A 151 16.83 11.63 7.21
CA ARG A 151 16.24 10.85 6.11
C ARG A 151 16.64 9.38 6.20
N LEU A 152 17.90 9.08 6.48
CA LEU A 152 18.38 7.73 6.72
C LEU A 152 17.67 7.08 7.91
N MET A 153 17.54 7.77 9.03
CA MET A 153 16.84 7.29 10.22
C MET A 153 15.37 7.00 9.94
N SER A 154 14.67 7.91 9.29
CA SER A 154 13.27 7.71 8.89
C SER A 154 13.11 6.53 7.94
N ARG A 155 14.06 6.30 7.02
CA ARG A 155 14.06 5.15 6.12
C ARG A 155 14.26 3.83 6.85
N LEU A 156 15.17 3.76 7.82
CA LEU A 156 15.38 2.56 8.63
C LEU A 156 14.12 2.23 9.43
N ILE A 157 13.54 3.23 10.09
CA ILE A 157 12.29 3.09 10.83
C ILE A 157 11.17 2.58 9.90
N SER A 158 11.02 3.16 8.71
CA SER A 158 9.97 2.79 7.76
C SER A 158 10.18 1.41 7.14
N SER A 159 11.44 1.01 6.86
CA SER A 159 11.73 -0.33 6.28
C SER A 159 11.39 -1.46 7.25
N ASP A 160 11.46 -1.18 8.53
CA ASP A 160 11.23 -2.16 9.58
C ASP A 160 9.77 -2.20 10.08
N THR A 161 8.95 -1.19 9.72
CA THR A 161 7.65 -0.96 10.35
C THR A 161 6.48 -1.69 9.71
N TYR A 162 6.59 -2.18 8.46
CA TYR A 162 5.38 -2.38 7.66
C TYR A 162 5.09 -3.79 7.15
N ASP A 163 5.71 -4.82 7.67
CA ASP A 163 5.34 -6.18 7.24
C ASP A 163 4.01 -6.70 7.83
N ASN A 164 3.30 -5.96 8.66
CA ASN A 164 1.92 -6.24 9.13
C ASN A 164 1.39 -5.18 10.11
N PHE A 165 1.69 -3.88 9.95
CA PHE A 165 1.39 -2.85 10.95
C PHE A 165 2.04 -3.09 12.33
N VAL A 166 3.04 -3.97 12.41
CA VAL A 166 3.75 -4.32 13.63
C VAL A 166 5.10 -3.61 13.62
N LEU A 167 5.31 -2.72 14.59
CA LEU A 167 6.59 -2.06 14.81
C LEU A 167 7.63 -3.11 15.25
N LYS A 168 8.77 -3.22 14.55
CA LYS A 168 9.90 -4.04 15.02
C LYS A 168 10.53 -3.45 16.27
N ASP A 169 11.25 -4.28 17.02
CA ASP A 169 11.71 -3.96 18.39
C ASP A 169 12.58 -2.67 18.47
N GLU A 170 13.37 -2.38 17.45
CA GLU A 170 14.24 -1.21 17.38
C GLU A 170 13.46 0.11 17.23
N VAL A 171 12.39 0.10 16.44
CA VAL A 171 11.46 1.24 16.30
C VAL A 171 10.59 1.40 17.54
N ARG A 172 10.29 0.28 18.23
CA ARG A 172 9.49 0.27 19.45
C ARG A 172 10.13 1.06 20.58
N LEU A 173 11.44 1.02 20.74
CA LEU A 173 12.13 1.81 21.77
C LEU A 173 11.92 3.31 21.55
N LEU A 174 12.09 3.80 20.33
CA LEU A 174 11.89 5.20 19.98
C LEU A 174 10.41 5.59 20.09
N THR A 175 9.51 4.78 19.53
CA THR A 175 8.07 5.03 19.57
C THR A 175 7.48 4.92 20.98
N TYR A 176 8.04 4.04 21.82
CA TYR A 176 7.65 3.95 23.23
C TYR A 176 8.13 5.15 24.03
N HIS A 177 9.41 5.53 23.91
CA HIS A 177 9.99 6.66 24.65
C HIS A 177 9.23 7.96 24.40
N TYR A 178 8.68 8.13 23.18
CA TYR A 178 7.92 9.31 22.78
C TYR A 178 6.41 9.10 22.77
N HIS A 179 5.89 8.00 23.32
CA HIS A 179 4.46 7.69 23.37
C HIS A 179 3.78 7.87 22.00
N PHE A 180 4.27 7.16 20.99
CA PHE A 180 3.88 7.33 19.57
C PHE A 180 2.38 7.44 19.33
N TRP A 181 1.58 6.57 19.94
CA TRP A 181 0.14 6.55 19.70
C TRP A 181 -0.57 7.77 20.28
N ASP A 182 -0.15 8.25 21.44
CA ASP A 182 -0.66 9.49 22.03
C ASP A 182 -0.20 10.71 21.23
N PHE A 183 1.06 10.72 20.80
CA PHE A 183 1.58 11.76 19.92
C PHE A 183 0.81 11.81 18.59
N ARG A 184 0.63 10.67 17.93
CA ARG A 184 -0.14 10.53 16.69
C ARG A 184 -1.59 11.00 16.86
N LYS A 185 -2.25 10.63 17.96
CA LYS A 185 -3.62 11.07 18.26
C LYS A 185 -3.69 12.59 18.41
N ASN A 186 -2.79 13.19 19.19
CA ASN A 186 -2.74 14.65 19.33
C ASN A 186 -2.45 15.35 18.00
N LEU A 187 -1.58 14.78 17.17
CA LEU A 187 -1.31 15.28 15.83
C LEU A 187 -2.57 15.22 14.94
N ALA A 188 -3.31 14.12 14.99
CA ALA A 188 -4.60 13.99 14.30
C ALA A 188 -5.63 15.03 14.76
N ASP A 189 -5.69 15.30 16.07
CA ASP A 189 -6.56 16.32 16.65
C ASP A 189 -6.17 17.73 16.20
N ILE A 190 -4.86 18.04 16.12
CA ILE A 190 -4.36 19.31 15.56
C ILE A 190 -4.74 19.43 14.09
N PHE A 191 -4.54 18.40 13.31
CA PHE A 191 -4.89 18.37 11.89
C PHE A 191 -6.39 18.60 11.69
N SER A 192 -7.23 17.88 12.42
CA SER A 192 -8.69 18.00 12.33
C SER A 192 -9.17 19.43 12.63
N ARG A 193 -8.66 20.08 13.69
CA ARG A 193 -9.02 21.46 14.06
C ARG A 193 -8.62 22.50 13.01
N ASN A 194 -7.58 22.21 12.25
CA ASN A 194 -7.05 23.12 11.23
C ASN A 194 -7.48 22.75 9.81
N ASN A 195 -8.46 21.86 9.62
CA ASN A 195 -8.91 21.36 8.33
C ASN A 195 -7.75 20.81 7.48
N VAL A 196 -6.81 20.11 8.13
CA VAL A 196 -5.71 19.40 7.47
C VAL A 196 -6.13 17.95 7.29
N PHE A 197 -6.09 17.46 6.07
CA PHE A 197 -6.48 16.10 5.71
C PHE A 197 -5.24 15.25 5.45
N ALA A 198 -5.14 14.14 6.16
CA ALA A 198 -4.11 13.13 6.01
C ALA A 198 -4.76 11.76 6.17
N ASN A 199 -4.43 10.82 5.31
CA ASN A 199 -4.80 9.42 5.53
C ASN A 199 -3.95 8.81 6.66
N ASP A 200 -4.35 7.65 7.16
CA ASP A 200 -3.66 6.97 8.28
C ASP A 200 -2.18 6.73 8.01
N TYR A 201 -1.84 6.46 6.79
CA TYR A 201 -0.47 6.27 6.31
C TYR A 201 0.37 7.53 6.46
N THR A 202 -0.14 8.61 5.89
CA THR A 202 0.46 9.94 5.93
C THR A 202 0.61 10.43 7.36
N LEU A 203 -0.41 10.22 8.19
CA LEU A 203 -0.40 10.59 9.59
C LEU A 203 0.68 9.81 10.37
N ASN A 204 0.79 8.50 10.15
CA ASN A 204 1.82 7.66 10.77
C ASN A 204 3.23 8.10 10.36
N ASN A 205 3.46 8.31 9.06
CA ASN A 205 4.75 8.79 8.56
C ASN A 205 5.11 10.16 9.13
N THR A 206 4.16 11.09 9.14
CA THR A 206 4.39 12.42 9.71
C THR A 206 4.75 12.32 11.19
N ALA A 207 4.01 11.53 11.97
CA ALA A 207 4.31 11.31 13.38
C ALA A 207 5.71 10.72 13.60
N LEU A 208 6.13 9.75 12.79
CA LEU A 208 7.47 9.17 12.86
C LEU A 208 8.57 10.19 12.54
N HIS A 209 8.39 10.99 11.49
CA HIS A 209 9.33 12.06 11.15
C HIS A 209 9.47 13.09 12.26
N LEU A 210 8.36 13.45 12.91
CA LEU A 210 8.36 14.40 14.02
C LEU A 210 9.02 13.80 15.27
N ILE A 211 8.82 12.53 15.56
CA ILE A 211 9.51 11.85 16.67
C ILE A 211 11.02 11.80 16.43
N VAL A 212 11.45 11.48 15.20
CA VAL A 212 12.87 11.55 14.83
C VAL A 212 13.42 12.96 15.02
N MET A 213 12.68 13.97 14.60
CA MET A 213 13.07 15.38 14.79
C MET A 213 13.21 15.73 16.28
N ILE A 214 12.25 15.35 17.12
CA ILE A 214 12.29 15.57 18.57
C ILE A 214 13.52 14.91 19.19
N ASP A 215 13.78 13.64 18.82
CA ASP A 215 14.94 12.90 19.31
C ASP A 215 16.26 13.56 18.92
N ARG A 216 16.38 14.02 17.68
CA ARG A 216 17.59 14.70 17.20
C ARG A 216 17.83 16.03 17.88
N ILE A 217 16.79 16.86 18.07
CA ILE A 217 16.89 18.13 18.80
C ILE A 217 17.31 17.85 20.25
N ARG A 218 16.74 16.85 20.91
CA ARG A 218 17.10 16.46 22.28
C ARG A 218 18.57 16.07 22.45
N ASN A 219 19.13 15.47 21.41
CA ASN A 219 20.55 15.07 21.34
C ASN A 219 21.45 16.16 20.75
N ALA A 220 21.02 17.44 20.77
CA ALA A 220 21.75 18.58 20.26
C ALA A 220 22.18 18.47 18.77
N CYS A 221 21.40 17.75 17.97
CA CYS A 221 21.60 17.60 16.54
C CYS A 221 20.51 18.38 15.78
N GLU A 222 20.57 19.70 15.87
CA GLU A 222 19.60 20.61 15.26
C GLU A 222 19.98 20.96 13.83
N LEU A 223 18.96 21.26 13.02
CA LEU A 223 19.15 21.93 11.73
C LEU A 223 19.57 23.39 11.98
N ASN A 224 20.56 23.87 11.24
CA ASN A 224 21.10 25.23 11.37
C ASN A 224 21.13 25.97 10.03
N ASP A 225 20.33 25.56 9.06
CA ASP A 225 20.25 26.20 7.74
C ASP A 225 19.63 27.60 7.86
N GLN A 226 20.11 28.55 7.06
CA GLN A 226 19.40 29.80 6.87
C GLN A 226 18.13 29.52 6.06
N VAL A 227 16.98 29.91 6.58
CA VAL A 227 15.68 29.64 5.98
C VAL A 227 14.95 30.92 5.61
N ASP A 228 14.26 30.89 4.49
CA ASP A 228 13.35 31.95 4.05
C ASP A 228 11.90 31.50 4.18
N PHE A 229 11.18 32.07 5.11
CA PHE A 229 9.76 31.80 5.33
C PHE A 229 8.83 32.55 4.37
N THR A 230 9.33 33.47 3.57
CA THR A 230 8.49 34.32 2.70
C THR A 230 7.44 33.53 1.92
N PRO A 231 7.73 32.35 1.37
CA PRO A 231 6.73 31.56 0.66
C PRO A 231 5.62 30.97 1.53
N PHE A 232 5.82 30.93 2.86
CA PHE A 232 4.93 30.23 3.78
C PHE A 232 4.24 31.13 4.81
N LEU A 233 4.62 32.40 4.95
CA LEU A 233 4.16 33.29 6.04
C LEU A 233 2.62 33.37 6.16
N ASP A 234 1.93 33.39 5.01
CA ASP A 234 0.47 33.46 4.95
C ASP A 234 -0.18 32.08 4.71
N SER A 235 0.59 31.00 4.79
CA SER A 235 0.08 29.66 4.51
C SER A 235 -0.54 29.01 5.75
N GLN A 236 -1.63 28.28 5.54
CA GLN A 236 -2.25 27.48 6.60
C GLN A 236 -1.26 26.42 7.15
N GLN A 237 -0.38 25.90 6.30
CA GLN A 237 0.65 24.93 6.69
C GLN A 237 1.60 25.49 7.75
N TYR A 238 1.97 26.76 7.61
CA TYR A 238 2.82 27.44 8.60
C TYR A 238 2.10 27.64 9.93
N LEU A 239 0.82 28.03 9.91
CA LEU A 239 0.01 28.15 11.12
C LEU A 239 -0.10 26.81 11.86
N VAL A 240 -0.33 25.72 11.13
CA VAL A 240 -0.37 24.37 11.70
C VAL A 240 1.00 23.98 12.26
N ALA A 241 2.10 24.30 11.55
CA ALA A 241 3.46 24.05 12.04
C ALA A 241 3.73 24.78 13.35
N GLN A 242 3.28 26.02 13.51
CA GLN A 242 3.39 26.78 14.77
C GLN A 242 2.62 26.13 15.92
N GLU A 243 1.40 25.62 15.67
CA GLU A 243 0.63 24.91 16.69
C GLU A 243 1.31 23.60 17.11
N ILE A 244 1.83 22.84 16.14
CA ILE A 244 2.59 21.63 16.42
C ILE A 244 3.89 21.95 17.18
N LYS A 245 4.61 23.01 16.81
CA LYS A 245 5.77 23.51 17.56
C LYS A 245 5.43 23.73 19.02
N GLN A 246 4.37 24.51 19.29
CA GLN A 246 3.93 24.80 20.67
C GLN A 246 3.60 23.51 21.44
N TYR A 247 2.93 22.55 20.79
CA TYR A 247 2.64 21.26 21.38
C TYR A 247 3.91 20.48 21.72
N ILE A 248 4.87 20.43 20.79
CA ILE A 248 6.15 19.72 20.97
C ILE A 248 6.98 20.36 22.06
N GLU A 249 7.20 21.67 22.02
CA GLU A 249 8.02 22.38 23.01
C GLU A 249 7.48 22.21 24.43
N LYS A 250 6.13 22.29 24.57
CA LYS A 250 5.48 22.13 25.86
C LYS A 250 5.58 20.72 26.43
N ASN A 251 5.40 19.68 25.60
CA ASN A 251 5.30 18.29 26.09
C ASN A 251 6.65 17.58 26.16
N TYR A 252 7.62 17.97 25.31
CA TYR A 252 8.94 17.32 25.23
C TYR A 252 10.08 18.15 25.79
N GLN A 253 9.82 19.39 26.26
CA GLN A 253 10.79 20.28 26.89
C GLN A 253 12.03 20.53 26.00
N ILE A 254 11.81 20.71 24.72
CA ILE A 254 12.81 21.10 23.74
C ILE A 254 12.45 22.47 23.17
N HIS A 255 13.44 23.12 22.52
CA HIS A 255 13.22 24.35 21.77
C HIS A 255 13.46 24.11 20.30
N MET A 256 12.55 24.58 19.45
CA MET A 256 12.67 24.46 18.00
C MET A 256 13.10 25.78 17.39
N ASN A 257 14.29 25.82 16.79
CA ASN A 257 14.77 26.97 16.05
C ASN A 257 14.03 27.15 14.72
N ASP A 258 14.32 28.24 14.00
CA ASP A 258 13.61 28.56 12.74
C ASP A 258 13.84 27.50 11.64
N ALA A 259 15.02 26.90 11.56
CA ALA A 259 15.28 25.84 10.58
C ALA A 259 14.42 24.59 10.83
N GLU A 260 14.20 24.24 12.09
CA GLU A 260 13.32 23.13 12.48
C GLU A 260 11.85 23.42 12.16
N VAL A 261 11.40 24.64 12.42
CA VAL A 261 10.04 25.08 12.09
C VAL A 261 9.82 25.09 10.57
N TYR A 262 10.80 25.53 9.81
CA TYR A 262 10.76 25.50 8.36
C TYR A 262 10.66 24.05 7.83
N ASN A 263 11.49 23.15 8.35
CA ASN A 263 11.44 21.73 8.01
C ASN A 263 10.10 21.10 8.39
N LEU A 264 9.54 21.44 9.57
CA LEU A 264 8.20 21.01 9.99
C LEU A 264 7.13 21.49 9.01
N THR A 265 7.19 22.76 8.57
CA THR A 265 6.27 23.32 7.58
C THR A 265 6.34 22.57 6.25
N LEU A 266 7.55 22.23 5.79
CA LEU A 266 7.76 21.41 4.60
C LEU A 266 7.18 19.99 4.75
N ILE A 267 7.39 19.35 5.91
CA ILE A 267 6.83 18.03 6.19
C ILE A 267 5.29 18.07 6.08
N ILE A 268 4.65 19.07 6.68
CA ILE A 268 3.19 19.24 6.61
C ILE A 268 2.76 19.51 5.17
N SER A 269 3.39 20.46 4.48
CA SER A 269 3.05 20.84 3.11
C SER A 269 3.15 19.68 2.12
N ASN A 270 4.14 18.81 2.29
CA ASN A 270 4.40 17.70 1.37
C ASN A 270 3.55 16.45 1.65
N ASN A 271 3.09 16.28 2.89
CA ASN A 271 2.38 15.06 3.29
C ASN A 271 0.88 15.24 3.47
N THR A 272 0.39 16.45 3.58
CA THR A 272 -1.01 16.70 3.88
C THR A 272 -1.68 17.54 2.82
N THR A 273 -3.00 17.58 2.83
CA THR A 273 -3.79 18.49 2.01
C THR A 273 -4.72 19.32 2.89
N MET A 274 -4.96 20.56 2.48
CA MET A 274 -5.97 21.44 3.09
C MET A 274 -7.32 21.29 2.40
N ILE A 275 -7.43 20.32 1.52
CA ILE A 275 -8.60 20.13 0.68
C ILE A 275 -9.30 18.85 1.12
N ASP A 276 -10.56 18.96 1.47
CA ASP A 276 -11.40 17.80 1.74
C ASP A 276 -11.77 17.10 0.44
N TYR A 277 -11.25 15.89 0.26
CA TYR A 277 -11.51 15.06 -0.92
C TYR A 277 -12.99 14.75 -1.14
N SER A 278 -13.83 14.82 -0.10
CA SER A 278 -15.26 14.55 -0.21
C SER A 278 -16.05 15.64 -0.93
N PHE A 279 -15.51 16.86 -0.97
CA PHE A 279 -16.15 18.02 -1.61
C PHE A 279 -15.57 18.41 -2.98
N ILE A 280 -14.52 17.71 -3.43
CA ILE A 280 -13.87 18.02 -4.70
C ILE A 280 -14.46 17.21 -5.83
N ASN A 281 -14.69 17.93 -6.93
CA ASN A 281 -15.14 17.38 -8.21
C ASN A 281 -14.56 18.21 -9.37
N GLY A 282 -14.80 17.77 -10.61
CA GLY A 282 -14.30 18.43 -11.79
C GLY A 282 -14.74 19.90 -11.94
N SER A 283 -15.87 20.30 -11.36
CA SER A 283 -16.38 21.66 -11.49
C SER A 283 -15.74 22.67 -10.54
N ASN A 284 -15.15 22.24 -9.42
CA ASN A 284 -14.61 23.15 -8.41
C ASN A 284 -13.10 23.06 -8.19
N ILE A 285 -12.42 22.06 -8.77
CA ILE A 285 -10.98 21.82 -8.57
C ILE A 285 -10.11 23.03 -8.92
N SER A 286 -10.46 23.79 -9.96
CA SER A 286 -9.75 24.99 -10.40
C SER A 286 -9.73 26.12 -9.38
N SER A 287 -10.61 26.10 -8.38
CA SER A 287 -10.60 27.06 -7.29
C SER A 287 -9.57 26.74 -6.20
N PHE A 288 -9.01 25.53 -6.19
CA PHE A 288 -8.12 25.03 -5.14
C PHE A 288 -6.72 24.67 -5.65
N ILE A 289 -6.59 24.41 -6.97
CA ILE A 289 -5.33 23.91 -7.56
C ILE A 289 -5.02 24.71 -8.84
N GLU A 290 -3.74 24.99 -9.03
CA GLU A 290 -3.26 25.69 -10.22
C GLU A 290 -3.57 24.87 -11.48
N GLN A 291 -3.99 25.56 -12.54
CA GLN A 291 -4.42 24.97 -13.80
C GLN A 291 -3.38 24.01 -14.40
N LYS A 292 -2.10 24.29 -14.24
CA LYS A 292 -1.02 23.43 -14.73
C LYS A 292 -1.12 21.97 -14.26
N TYR A 293 -1.52 21.73 -12.99
CA TYR A 293 -1.65 20.37 -12.46
C TYR A 293 -2.91 19.66 -12.96
N ILE A 294 -3.97 20.43 -13.23
CA ILE A 294 -5.20 19.94 -13.86
C ILE A 294 -4.88 19.47 -15.27
N ASP A 295 -4.17 20.29 -16.04
CA ASP A 295 -3.78 19.99 -17.43
C ASP A 295 -2.85 18.75 -17.48
N ILE A 296 -1.89 18.64 -16.54
CA ILE A 296 -1.01 17.47 -16.41
C ILE A 296 -1.83 16.21 -16.15
N ALA A 297 -2.76 16.25 -15.19
CA ALA A 297 -3.57 15.10 -14.83
C ALA A 297 -4.44 14.62 -16.00
N HIS A 298 -5.12 15.55 -16.68
CA HIS A 298 -5.92 15.24 -17.88
C HIS A 298 -5.06 14.63 -19.00
N ALA A 299 -3.93 15.24 -19.34
CA ALA A 299 -3.06 14.76 -20.41
C ALA A 299 -2.54 13.35 -20.13
N VAL A 300 -2.08 13.10 -18.89
CA VAL A 300 -1.52 11.81 -18.50
C VAL A 300 -2.59 10.72 -18.46
N ILE A 301 -3.78 11.01 -17.94
CA ILE A 301 -4.88 10.04 -17.88
C ILE A 301 -5.43 9.76 -19.29
N HIS A 302 -5.56 10.78 -20.14
CA HIS A 302 -5.97 10.56 -21.52
C HIS A 302 -5.01 9.61 -22.27
N ASN A 303 -3.70 9.77 -22.11
CA ASN A 303 -2.72 8.84 -22.67
C ASN A 303 -2.84 7.42 -22.10
N VAL A 304 -3.22 7.28 -20.81
CA VAL A 304 -3.51 5.97 -20.20
C VAL A 304 -4.74 5.34 -20.85
N GLU A 305 -5.82 6.10 -21.03
CA GLU A 305 -7.05 5.65 -21.68
C GLU A 305 -6.77 5.12 -23.09
N GLU A 306 -6.01 5.86 -23.88
CA GLU A 306 -5.64 5.45 -25.24
C GLU A 306 -4.73 4.22 -25.23
N ARG A 307 -3.70 4.22 -24.38
CA ARG A 307 -2.71 3.14 -24.36
C ARG A 307 -3.29 1.81 -23.88
N TYR A 308 -4.15 1.82 -22.88
CA TYR A 308 -4.71 0.61 -22.28
C TYR A 308 -6.13 0.31 -22.75
N LEU A 309 -6.63 1.07 -23.76
CA LEU A 309 -7.98 0.93 -24.32
C LEU A 309 -9.07 0.92 -23.24
N LEU A 310 -8.94 1.85 -22.31
CA LEU A 310 -9.87 2.00 -21.19
C LEU A 310 -11.00 2.96 -21.58
N ASP A 311 -12.14 2.80 -20.91
CA ASP A 311 -13.16 3.83 -20.92
C ASP A 311 -12.65 5.09 -20.22
N ALA A 312 -13.16 6.27 -20.60
CA ALA A 312 -12.80 7.52 -19.99
C ALA A 312 -12.99 7.52 -18.47
N PHE A 313 -11.97 7.98 -17.76
CA PHE A 313 -12.08 8.19 -16.32
C PHE A 313 -13.02 9.35 -16.02
N ASP A 314 -13.77 9.25 -14.93
CA ASP A 314 -14.70 10.31 -14.57
C ASP A 314 -13.97 11.55 -13.98
N GLU A 315 -14.66 12.69 -14.02
CA GLU A 315 -14.14 13.97 -13.54
C GLU A 315 -13.85 13.97 -12.03
N GLU A 316 -14.53 13.12 -11.26
CA GLU A 316 -14.28 12.99 -9.82
C GLU A 316 -12.91 12.32 -9.58
N PHE A 317 -12.62 11.27 -10.32
CA PHE A 317 -11.31 10.63 -10.28
C PHE A 317 -10.19 11.60 -10.70
N ILE A 318 -10.37 12.29 -11.82
CA ILE A 318 -9.36 13.24 -12.34
C ILE A 318 -9.09 14.34 -11.32
N ALA A 319 -10.13 14.87 -10.68
CA ALA A 319 -9.98 15.90 -9.66
C ALA A 319 -9.16 15.39 -8.44
N LYS A 320 -9.46 14.20 -7.93
CA LYS A 320 -8.70 13.56 -6.83
C LYS A 320 -7.26 13.24 -7.25
N PHE A 321 -7.07 12.75 -8.46
CA PHE A 321 -5.76 12.47 -9.01
C PHE A 321 -4.93 13.73 -9.20
N THR A 322 -5.52 14.85 -9.59
CA THR A 322 -4.87 16.15 -9.71
C THR A 322 -4.26 16.61 -8.38
N ILE A 323 -4.98 16.44 -7.27
CA ILE A 323 -4.44 16.76 -5.93
C ILE A 323 -3.21 15.90 -5.63
N HIS A 324 -3.28 14.60 -5.95
CA HIS A 324 -2.16 13.69 -5.77
C HIS A 324 -0.95 14.12 -6.62
N VAL A 325 -1.16 14.48 -7.88
CA VAL A 325 -0.10 14.96 -8.80
C VAL A 325 0.57 16.21 -8.23
N LYS A 326 -0.18 17.21 -7.78
CA LYS A 326 0.38 18.42 -7.13
C LYS A 326 1.28 18.05 -5.96
N ASN A 327 0.77 17.22 -5.03
CA ASN A 327 1.51 16.82 -3.83
C ASN A 327 2.77 16.00 -4.18
N LEU A 328 2.67 15.13 -5.18
CA LEU A 328 3.77 14.32 -5.68
C LEU A 328 4.89 15.21 -6.28
N PHE A 329 4.54 16.17 -7.13
CA PHE A 329 5.51 17.10 -7.73
C PHE A 329 6.20 17.94 -6.66
N ASN A 330 5.48 18.39 -5.64
CA ASN A 330 6.06 19.09 -4.50
C ASN A 330 7.03 18.22 -3.72
N ARG A 331 6.70 16.94 -3.46
CA ARG A 331 7.61 16.01 -2.78
C ARG A 331 8.90 15.80 -3.55
N VAL A 332 8.80 15.57 -4.86
CA VAL A 332 9.97 15.39 -5.73
C VAL A 332 10.85 16.66 -5.75
N ALA A 333 10.25 17.82 -5.89
CA ALA A 333 10.98 19.11 -5.90
C ALA A 333 11.77 19.35 -4.61
N HIS A 334 11.29 18.86 -3.47
CA HIS A 334 11.96 18.98 -2.18
C HIS A 334 12.79 17.74 -1.80
N ASN A 335 12.99 16.78 -2.72
CA ASN A 335 13.66 15.49 -2.45
C ASN A 335 13.08 14.75 -1.25
N TYR A 336 11.79 14.87 -1.03
CA TYR A 336 11.05 14.19 0.03
C TYR A 336 10.28 13.00 -0.55
N TYR A 337 10.58 11.79 -0.07
CA TYR A 337 9.93 10.57 -0.54
C TYR A 337 9.27 9.84 0.64
N ALA A 338 7.99 9.57 0.50
CA ALA A 338 7.27 8.74 1.43
C ALA A 338 7.50 7.26 1.11
N LYS A 339 7.84 6.46 2.12
CA LYS A 339 7.95 5.01 1.97
C LYS A 339 6.55 4.39 1.89
N ASN A 340 6.35 3.44 0.99
CA ASN A 340 5.10 2.67 0.91
C ASN A 340 5.39 1.18 1.17
N PRO A 341 4.94 0.62 2.30
CA PRO A 341 5.24 -0.77 2.68
C PRO A 341 4.49 -1.80 1.83
N LEU A 342 3.46 -1.38 1.11
CA LEU A 342 2.68 -2.27 0.27
C LEU A 342 3.25 -2.39 -1.15
N THR A 343 4.38 -1.73 -1.47
CA THR A 343 4.97 -1.72 -2.81
C THR A 343 5.18 -3.14 -3.35
N ALA A 344 5.85 -4.00 -2.63
CA ALA A 344 6.08 -5.38 -3.06
C ALA A 344 4.77 -6.16 -3.24
N LYS A 345 3.82 -5.99 -2.30
CA LYS A 345 2.52 -6.66 -2.34
C LYS A 345 1.66 -6.18 -3.53
N ILE A 346 1.59 -4.87 -3.78
CA ILE A 346 0.82 -4.32 -4.91
C ILE A 346 1.42 -4.79 -6.24
N LYS A 347 2.74 -4.74 -6.40
CA LYS A 347 3.42 -5.27 -7.60
C LYS A 347 3.06 -6.74 -7.85
N ALA A 348 3.06 -7.57 -6.80
CA ALA A 348 2.78 -9.00 -6.92
C ALA A 348 1.29 -9.30 -7.17
N THR A 349 0.38 -8.57 -6.51
CA THR A 349 -1.05 -8.88 -6.52
C THR A 349 -1.80 -8.20 -7.67
N TYR A 350 -1.40 -6.97 -8.05
CA TYR A 350 -2.09 -6.14 -9.04
C TYR A 350 -1.14 -5.65 -10.15
N PRO A 351 -0.50 -6.56 -10.91
CA PRO A 351 0.55 -6.21 -11.86
C PRO A 351 0.09 -5.25 -12.96
N LEU A 352 -1.15 -5.37 -13.45
CA LEU A 352 -1.70 -4.46 -14.47
C LEU A 352 -1.88 -3.03 -13.93
N ILE A 353 -2.44 -2.91 -12.72
CA ILE A 353 -2.61 -1.59 -12.07
C ILE A 353 -1.25 -0.94 -11.83
N TYR A 354 -0.27 -1.73 -11.38
CA TYR A 354 1.08 -1.24 -11.17
C TYR A 354 1.76 -0.84 -12.48
N ASP A 355 1.53 -1.57 -13.58
CA ASP A 355 2.06 -1.23 -14.90
C ASP A 355 1.49 0.09 -15.44
N ILE A 356 0.20 0.34 -15.26
CA ILE A 356 -0.42 1.63 -15.58
C ILE A 356 0.27 2.76 -14.80
N ALA A 357 0.55 2.54 -13.51
CA ALA A 357 1.23 3.53 -12.68
C ALA A 357 2.68 3.78 -13.12
N VAL A 358 3.40 2.75 -13.56
CA VAL A 358 4.75 2.87 -14.16
C VAL A 358 4.69 3.69 -15.45
N TYR A 359 3.69 3.46 -16.29
CA TYR A 359 3.51 4.25 -17.52
C TYR A 359 3.23 5.73 -17.22
N ILE A 360 2.42 6.01 -16.19
CA ILE A 360 2.20 7.39 -15.71
C ILE A 360 3.53 8.00 -15.24
N ALA A 361 4.34 7.25 -14.47
CA ALA A 361 5.65 7.70 -14.00
C ALA A 361 6.61 7.96 -15.16
N GLN A 362 6.56 7.16 -16.23
CA GLN A 362 7.32 7.39 -17.45
C GLN A 362 6.93 8.71 -18.12
N GLN A 363 5.63 8.99 -18.24
CA GLN A 363 5.16 10.26 -18.79
C GLN A 363 5.60 11.47 -17.96
N PHE A 364 5.60 11.35 -16.62
CA PHE A 364 6.10 12.41 -15.76
C PHE A 364 7.59 12.67 -15.98
N LYS A 365 8.39 11.60 -16.18
CA LYS A 365 9.81 11.74 -16.50
C LYS A 365 10.04 12.38 -17.87
N GLU A 366 9.35 11.92 -18.90
CA GLU A 366 9.55 12.35 -20.29
C GLU A 366 9.08 13.79 -20.54
N ASN A 367 7.93 14.16 -19.99
CA ASN A 367 7.27 15.43 -20.30
C ASN A 367 7.54 16.53 -19.26
N TYR A 368 7.92 16.17 -18.03
CA TYR A 368 8.02 17.13 -16.92
C TYR A 368 9.32 17.01 -16.12
N ASP A 369 10.24 16.12 -16.52
CA ASP A 369 11.52 15.84 -15.82
C ASP A 369 11.34 15.44 -14.35
N VAL A 370 10.23 14.76 -14.03
CA VAL A 370 9.89 14.28 -12.69
C VAL A 370 10.14 12.78 -12.60
N VAL A 371 11.20 12.39 -11.86
CA VAL A 371 11.59 10.99 -11.67
C VAL A 371 11.00 10.46 -10.38
N LEU A 372 10.23 9.37 -10.48
CA LEU A 372 9.57 8.73 -9.33
C LEU A 372 10.31 7.47 -8.90
N ASN A 373 10.31 7.20 -7.59
CA ASN A 373 10.71 5.91 -7.05
C ASN A 373 9.51 4.92 -7.02
N GLU A 374 9.78 3.66 -6.70
CA GLU A 374 8.74 2.61 -6.68
C GLU A 374 7.63 2.86 -5.65
N ASP A 375 7.92 3.53 -4.56
CA ASP A 375 6.94 3.85 -3.52
C ASP A 375 5.93 4.90 -4.02
N GLU A 376 6.39 5.94 -4.73
CA GLU A 376 5.51 6.94 -5.35
C GLU A 376 4.67 6.33 -6.50
N ILE A 377 5.27 5.42 -7.29
CA ILE A 377 4.53 4.66 -8.30
C ILE A 377 3.42 3.82 -7.64
N THR A 378 3.68 3.24 -6.47
CA THR A 378 2.67 2.50 -5.72
C THR A 378 1.53 3.38 -5.22
N PHE A 379 1.80 4.62 -4.80
CA PHE A 379 0.72 5.55 -4.44
C PHE A 379 -0.16 5.89 -5.64
N ILE A 380 0.40 6.05 -6.84
CA ILE A 380 -0.38 6.18 -8.08
C ILE A 380 -1.24 4.93 -8.31
N SER A 381 -0.68 3.72 -8.09
CA SER A 381 -1.42 2.45 -8.22
C SER A 381 -2.66 2.40 -7.34
N PHE A 382 -2.63 2.97 -6.14
CA PHE A 382 -3.81 3.03 -5.27
C PHE A 382 -4.93 3.89 -5.86
N HIS A 383 -4.61 5.02 -6.48
CA HIS A 383 -5.62 5.85 -7.14
C HIS A 383 -6.26 5.09 -8.30
N ILE A 384 -5.44 4.50 -9.18
CA ILE A 384 -5.93 3.71 -10.33
C ILE A 384 -6.73 2.49 -9.86
N GLY A 385 -6.20 1.74 -8.88
CA GLY A 385 -6.85 0.53 -8.35
C GLY A 385 -8.20 0.82 -7.70
N SER A 386 -8.28 1.88 -6.89
CA SER A 386 -9.53 2.32 -6.26
C SER A 386 -10.59 2.69 -7.30
N TYR A 387 -10.20 3.35 -8.37
CA TYR A 387 -11.11 3.67 -9.48
C TYR A 387 -11.65 2.41 -10.15
N PHE A 388 -10.78 1.47 -10.49
CA PHE A 388 -11.21 0.21 -11.12
C PHE A 388 -12.10 -0.62 -10.21
N GLU A 389 -11.78 -0.73 -8.92
CA GLU A 389 -12.60 -1.48 -7.98
C GLU A 389 -14.02 -0.92 -7.87
N ASN A 390 -14.13 0.40 -7.79
CA ASN A 390 -15.42 1.08 -7.73
C ASN A 390 -16.23 0.96 -9.04
N ASN A 391 -15.56 0.99 -10.20
CA ASN A 391 -16.23 0.97 -11.51
C ASN A 391 -16.48 -0.44 -12.06
N VAL A 392 -15.64 -1.43 -11.76
CA VAL A 392 -15.87 -2.83 -12.17
C VAL A 392 -17.11 -3.40 -11.49
N GLN A 393 -17.40 -3.02 -10.26
CA GLN A 393 -18.62 -3.43 -9.56
C GLN A 393 -19.90 -2.94 -10.27
N SER A 394 -19.86 -1.78 -10.93
CA SER A 394 -21.05 -1.23 -11.60
C SER A 394 -21.34 -1.84 -12.97
N LYS A 395 -20.30 -2.24 -13.73
CA LYS A 395 -20.43 -2.73 -15.14
C LYS A 395 -20.62 -4.25 -15.28
N ASN A 396 -20.32 -5.04 -14.25
CA ASN A 396 -20.41 -6.51 -14.29
C ASN A 396 -21.62 -7.08 -13.59
N LYS A 397 -22.55 -6.26 -13.12
CA LYS A 397 -23.78 -6.74 -12.48
C LYS A 397 -24.68 -7.47 -13.49
N LEU A 398 -25.42 -8.48 -13.00
CA LEU A 398 -26.51 -9.07 -13.76
C LEU A 398 -27.72 -8.16 -13.71
N THR A 399 -28.36 -7.97 -14.86
CA THR A 399 -29.65 -7.29 -14.92
C THR A 399 -30.76 -8.25 -14.54
N ILE A 400 -31.57 -7.87 -13.55
CA ILE A 400 -32.66 -8.70 -13.01
C ILE A 400 -34.01 -8.13 -13.41
N LEU A 401 -34.90 -9.04 -13.85
CA LEU A 401 -36.32 -8.83 -13.92
C LEU A 401 -36.97 -9.54 -12.73
N PHE A 402 -37.58 -8.80 -11.83
CA PHE A 402 -38.31 -9.37 -10.70
C PHE A 402 -39.80 -9.48 -11.03
N LEU A 403 -40.32 -10.71 -11.04
CA LEU A 403 -41.73 -11.00 -11.30
C LEU A 403 -42.44 -11.44 -10.04
N TYR A 404 -43.60 -10.86 -9.78
CA TYR A 404 -44.35 -11.10 -8.54
C TYR A 404 -45.87 -11.19 -8.79
N ALA A 405 -46.55 -11.87 -7.86
CA ALA A 405 -47.97 -11.70 -7.68
C ALA A 405 -48.21 -10.58 -6.68
N ASP A 406 -49.05 -9.62 -7.03
CA ASP A 406 -49.30 -8.49 -6.14
C ASP A 406 -50.28 -8.88 -5.02
N TYR A 407 -49.71 -9.06 -3.80
CA TYR A 407 -50.44 -9.32 -2.57
C TYR A 407 -49.97 -8.37 -1.49
N TYR A 408 -50.76 -7.37 -1.17
CA TYR A 408 -50.52 -6.45 -0.03
C TYR A 408 -49.08 -5.89 0.05
N SER A 409 -48.45 -5.57 -1.08
CA SER A 409 -47.10 -5.04 -1.19
C SER A 409 -45.98 -5.91 -0.59
N ILE A 410 -46.19 -7.20 -0.36
CA ILE A 410 -45.19 -8.15 0.18
C ILE A 410 -43.94 -8.18 -0.72
N HIS A 411 -44.15 -8.04 -2.04
CA HIS A 411 -43.07 -8.00 -3.03
C HIS A 411 -42.05 -6.90 -2.78
N GLN A 412 -42.43 -5.75 -2.19
CA GLN A 412 -41.51 -4.64 -1.92
C GLN A 412 -40.45 -5.04 -0.89
N HIS A 413 -40.85 -5.68 0.21
CA HIS A 413 -39.91 -6.14 1.24
C HIS A 413 -38.96 -7.23 0.71
N THR A 414 -39.49 -8.14 -0.12
CA THR A 414 -38.67 -9.17 -0.78
C THR A 414 -37.66 -8.55 -1.74
N LEU A 415 -38.07 -7.57 -2.53
CA LEU A 415 -37.25 -6.84 -3.47
C LEU A 415 -36.14 -6.04 -2.77
N GLU A 416 -36.47 -5.32 -1.69
CA GLU A 416 -35.48 -4.59 -0.88
C GLU A 416 -34.43 -5.52 -0.28
N LYS A 417 -34.86 -6.68 0.24
CA LYS A 417 -33.96 -7.65 0.85
C LYS A 417 -32.99 -8.26 -0.17
N ILE A 418 -33.47 -8.59 -1.37
CA ILE A 418 -32.64 -9.10 -2.47
C ILE A 418 -31.69 -8.00 -2.96
N SER A 419 -32.20 -6.81 -3.21
CA SER A 419 -31.42 -5.67 -3.70
C SER A 419 -30.27 -5.33 -2.76
N ARG A 420 -30.54 -5.28 -1.46
CA ARG A 420 -29.53 -4.97 -0.44
C ARG A 420 -28.50 -6.08 -0.26
N HIS A 421 -28.92 -7.35 -0.32
CA HIS A 421 -27.99 -8.48 -0.13
C HIS A 421 -27.06 -8.72 -1.31
N PHE A 422 -27.53 -8.43 -2.52
CA PHE A 422 -26.77 -8.64 -3.76
C PHE A 422 -26.41 -7.32 -4.46
N GLU A 423 -26.33 -6.23 -3.71
CA GLU A 423 -26.09 -4.89 -4.24
C GLU A 423 -24.85 -4.81 -5.15
N ASP A 424 -23.81 -5.56 -4.81
CA ASP A 424 -22.55 -5.67 -5.55
C ASP A 424 -22.63 -6.53 -6.83
N LYS A 425 -23.63 -7.44 -6.94
CA LYS A 425 -23.72 -8.48 -7.97
C LYS A 425 -24.84 -8.27 -8.99
N ILE A 426 -25.90 -7.56 -8.61
CA ILE A 426 -27.09 -7.41 -9.46
C ILE A 426 -27.58 -5.97 -9.55
N THR A 427 -28.32 -5.69 -10.62
CA THR A 427 -29.15 -4.50 -10.77
C THR A 427 -30.57 -4.91 -11.11
N ILE A 428 -31.53 -4.61 -10.23
CA ILE A 428 -32.94 -4.87 -10.52
C ILE A 428 -33.41 -3.78 -11.48
N LYS A 429 -33.51 -4.15 -12.76
CA LYS A 429 -33.90 -3.22 -13.83
C LYS A 429 -35.40 -3.05 -13.93
N TYR A 430 -36.15 -4.14 -13.68
CA TYR A 430 -37.61 -4.16 -13.77
C TYR A 430 -38.19 -4.95 -12.61
N ALA A 431 -39.28 -4.43 -12.04
CA ALA A 431 -40.15 -5.15 -11.11
C ALA A 431 -41.59 -5.08 -11.65
N VAL A 432 -42.12 -6.21 -12.08
CA VAL A 432 -43.38 -6.29 -12.83
C VAL A 432 -44.31 -7.33 -12.21
N SER A 433 -45.58 -7.00 -12.08
CA SER A 433 -46.59 -7.99 -11.67
C SER A 433 -46.83 -9.01 -12.79
N MET A 434 -47.05 -10.28 -12.45
CA MET A 434 -47.21 -11.35 -13.42
C MET A 434 -48.28 -11.09 -14.50
N PRO A 435 -49.45 -10.50 -14.20
CA PRO A 435 -50.43 -10.16 -15.24
C PRO A 435 -49.94 -9.12 -16.25
N SER A 436 -48.97 -8.31 -15.91
CA SER A 436 -48.43 -7.25 -16.76
C SER A 436 -47.17 -7.70 -17.52
N TYR A 437 -46.67 -8.90 -17.31
CA TYR A 437 -45.48 -9.42 -17.95
C TYR A 437 -45.74 -9.84 -19.40
N GLN A 438 -44.90 -9.35 -20.31
CA GLN A 438 -44.88 -9.74 -21.73
C GLN A 438 -43.46 -10.25 -22.06
N PRO A 439 -43.33 -11.53 -22.55
CA PRO A 439 -42.02 -12.19 -22.70
C PRO A 439 -40.99 -11.48 -23.60
N ASN A 440 -41.43 -10.68 -24.56
CA ASN A 440 -40.56 -10.06 -25.57
C ASN A 440 -40.26 -8.57 -25.31
N MET A 441 -40.79 -7.98 -24.24
CA MET A 441 -40.62 -6.54 -23.98
C MET A 441 -39.43 -6.19 -23.07
N LEU A 442 -38.93 -7.13 -22.26
CA LEU A 442 -37.97 -6.83 -21.21
C LEU A 442 -36.77 -7.78 -21.27
N HIS A 443 -35.61 -7.24 -21.58
CA HIS A 443 -34.35 -7.99 -21.55
C HIS A 443 -33.70 -7.89 -20.18
N ALA A 444 -33.47 -9.06 -19.55
CA ALA A 444 -32.72 -9.22 -18.31
C ALA A 444 -31.85 -10.47 -18.42
N ASP A 445 -30.74 -10.47 -17.69
CA ASP A 445 -29.85 -11.64 -17.64
C ASP A 445 -30.50 -12.79 -16.86
N LEU A 446 -31.28 -12.46 -15.81
CA LEU A 446 -31.95 -13.44 -14.95
C LEU A 446 -33.34 -12.93 -14.52
N ILE A 447 -34.30 -13.82 -14.55
CA ILE A 447 -35.65 -13.59 -13.98
C ILE A 447 -35.68 -14.17 -12.56
N ILE A 448 -36.07 -13.38 -11.58
CA ILE A 448 -36.40 -13.83 -10.23
C ILE A 448 -37.92 -13.77 -10.12
N SER A 449 -38.58 -14.90 -9.92
CA SER A 449 -40.04 -14.97 -9.87
C SER A 449 -40.56 -15.54 -8.56
N THR A 450 -41.64 -14.96 -8.04
CA THR A 450 -42.42 -15.53 -6.93
C THR A 450 -43.59 -16.37 -7.43
N VAL A 451 -43.77 -16.46 -8.76
CA VAL A 451 -44.88 -17.18 -9.42
C VAL A 451 -44.33 -18.26 -10.31
N GLU A 452 -44.87 -19.45 -10.22
CA GLU A 452 -44.50 -20.58 -11.07
C GLU A 452 -45.00 -20.36 -12.49
N ALA A 453 -44.07 -20.21 -13.44
CA ALA A 453 -44.34 -20.08 -14.85
C ALA A 453 -43.11 -20.56 -15.66
N ARG A 454 -43.31 -20.80 -16.97
CA ARG A 454 -42.21 -21.10 -17.90
C ARG A 454 -41.75 -19.83 -18.56
N PHE A 455 -40.44 -19.53 -18.41
CA PHE A 455 -39.80 -18.37 -19.01
C PHE A 455 -38.81 -18.80 -20.08
N PRO A 456 -38.65 -18.03 -21.16
CA PRO A 456 -37.65 -18.33 -22.21
C PRO A 456 -36.22 -18.01 -21.75
N GLN A 457 -36.07 -17.15 -20.74
CA GLN A 457 -34.80 -16.73 -20.16
C GLN A 457 -34.46 -17.55 -18.90
N PRO A 458 -33.20 -17.57 -18.46
CA PRO A 458 -32.84 -18.17 -17.18
C PRO A 458 -33.68 -17.57 -16.04
N TYR A 459 -34.21 -18.41 -15.17
CA TYR A 459 -35.02 -17.94 -14.07
C TYR A 459 -34.78 -18.72 -12.77
N VAL A 460 -35.08 -18.08 -11.66
CA VAL A 460 -35.13 -18.66 -10.32
C VAL A 460 -36.50 -18.42 -9.72
N LEU A 461 -37.14 -19.51 -9.27
CA LEU A 461 -38.36 -19.44 -8.49
C LEU A 461 -38.04 -19.34 -7.02
N ILE A 462 -38.62 -18.34 -6.35
CA ILE A 462 -38.46 -18.08 -4.92
C ILE A 462 -39.81 -18.02 -4.23
N HIS A 463 -39.85 -18.22 -2.93
CA HIS A 463 -41.07 -18.02 -2.16
C HIS A 463 -41.40 -16.53 -2.01
N PRO A 464 -42.70 -16.15 -1.97
CA PRO A 464 -43.08 -14.76 -1.67
C PRO A 464 -42.48 -14.21 -0.37
N PHE A 465 -42.30 -15.07 0.65
CA PHE A 465 -41.55 -14.82 1.86
C PHE A 465 -40.21 -15.50 1.74
N LEU A 466 -39.13 -14.71 1.53
CA LEU A 466 -37.78 -15.22 1.35
C LEU A 466 -37.34 -16.13 2.48
N THR A 467 -36.97 -17.34 2.14
CA THR A 467 -36.33 -18.31 3.06
C THR A 467 -34.80 -18.30 2.91
N ASN A 468 -34.11 -18.89 3.88
CA ASN A 468 -32.64 -19.07 3.78
C ASN A 468 -32.26 -19.96 2.59
N LYS A 469 -33.15 -20.89 2.19
CA LYS A 469 -32.95 -21.74 0.98
C LYS A 469 -33.02 -20.91 -0.29
N ASP A 470 -33.97 -19.98 -0.37
CA ASP A 470 -34.07 -19.08 -1.53
C ASP A 470 -32.85 -18.21 -1.67
N MET A 471 -32.36 -17.67 -0.54
CA MET A 471 -31.14 -16.85 -0.55
C MET A 471 -29.90 -17.64 -0.99
N ALA A 472 -29.73 -18.88 -0.54
CA ALA A 472 -28.64 -19.75 -0.97
C ALA A 472 -28.75 -20.14 -2.46
N LEU A 473 -29.99 -20.36 -2.95
CA LEU A 473 -30.23 -20.64 -4.37
C LEU A 473 -29.90 -19.44 -5.25
N LEU A 474 -30.32 -18.24 -4.85
CA LEU A 474 -29.98 -16.98 -5.52
C LEU A 474 -28.47 -16.76 -5.55
N GLU A 475 -27.77 -16.92 -4.41
CA GLU A 475 -26.32 -16.77 -4.31
C GLU A 475 -25.59 -17.69 -5.28
N THR A 476 -25.97 -18.98 -5.31
CA THR A 476 -25.35 -19.98 -6.18
C THR A 476 -25.60 -19.65 -7.66
N THR A 477 -26.84 -19.27 -8.01
CA THR A 477 -27.21 -18.96 -9.39
C THR A 477 -26.56 -17.71 -9.91
N ILE A 478 -26.61 -16.62 -9.13
CA ILE A 478 -26.00 -15.32 -9.47
C ILE A 478 -24.49 -15.48 -9.64
N SER A 479 -23.81 -16.14 -8.70
CA SER A 479 -22.36 -16.35 -8.76
C SER A 479 -21.95 -17.20 -9.97
N LYS A 480 -22.71 -18.23 -10.30
CA LYS A 480 -22.49 -19.06 -11.49
C LYS A 480 -22.63 -18.24 -12.77
N MET A 481 -23.72 -17.49 -12.90
CA MET A 481 -23.99 -16.69 -14.11
C MET A 481 -22.96 -15.57 -14.31
N LEU A 482 -22.52 -14.90 -13.22
CA LEU A 482 -21.46 -13.92 -13.28
C LEU A 482 -20.13 -14.56 -13.72
N SER A 483 -19.80 -15.74 -13.19
CA SER A 483 -18.59 -16.47 -13.60
C SER A 483 -18.64 -16.86 -15.08
N GLU A 484 -19.79 -17.33 -15.58
CA GLU A 484 -19.98 -17.69 -16.99
C GLU A 484 -19.90 -16.46 -17.91
N LYS A 485 -20.54 -15.34 -17.52
CA LYS A 485 -20.49 -14.06 -18.25
C LYS A 485 -19.06 -13.53 -18.37
N ASN A 486 -18.30 -13.60 -17.27
CA ASN A 486 -16.91 -13.18 -17.24
C ASN A 486 -15.99 -14.11 -18.04
N LYS A 487 -16.21 -15.43 -17.96
CA LYS A 487 -15.46 -16.41 -18.76
C LYS A 487 -15.69 -16.23 -20.25
N GLN A 488 -16.91 -15.95 -20.68
CA GLN A 488 -17.21 -15.75 -22.09
C GLN A 488 -16.55 -14.47 -22.61
N LYS A 489 -16.71 -13.35 -21.90
CA LYS A 489 -16.00 -12.09 -22.23
C LYS A 489 -14.49 -12.28 -22.32
N LEU A 490 -13.90 -12.97 -21.32
CA LEU A 490 -12.46 -13.24 -21.28
C LEU A 490 -12.04 -14.15 -22.44
N LYS A 491 -12.83 -15.15 -22.77
CA LYS A 491 -12.56 -16.08 -23.87
C LYS A 491 -12.57 -15.37 -25.23
N ASP A 492 -13.58 -14.57 -25.49
CA ASP A 492 -13.71 -13.82 -26.73
C ASP A 492 -12.55 -12.83 -26.89
N PHE A 493 -12.14 -12.18 -25.78
CA PHE A 493 -11.01 -11.26 -25.76
C PHE A 493 -9.65 -11.97 -25.90
N LEU A 494 -9.44 -13.12 -25.23
CA LEU A 494 -8.16 -13.81 -25.21
C LEU A 494 -7.80 -14.44 -26.56
N PHE A 495 -8.75 -14.96 -27.31
CA PHE A 495 -8.45 -15.59 -28.62
C PHE A 495 -7.89 -14.61 -29.65
N ASP A 496 -8.26 -13.33 -29.55
CA ASP A 496 -7.72 -12.28 -30.42
C ASP A 496 -6.34 -11.76 -29.96
N LEU A 497 -5.93 -12.05 -28.72
CA LEU A 497 -4.71 -11.53 -28.11
C LEU A 497 -3.51 -12.46 -28.14
N PHE A 498 -3.73 -13.78 -28.25
CA PHE A 498 -2.64 -14.75 -28.17
C PHE A 498 -2.20 -15.24 -29.54
N ASP A 499 -0.90 -15.09 -29.81
CA ASP A 499 -0.25 -15.77 -30.93
C ASP A 499 0.56 -16.97 -30.39
N PRO A 500 0.23 -18.22 -30.82
CA PRO A 500 0.96 -19.41 -30.40
C PRO A 500 2.46 -19.36 -30.67
N ARG A 501 2.91 -18.57 -31.66
CA ARG A 501 4.31 -18.39 -32.02
C ARG A 501 5.12 -17.59 -30.97
N LEU A 502 4.41 -16.85 -30.12
CA LEU A 502 4.98 -16.09 -29.00
C LEU A 502 4.80 -16.80 -27.66
N PHE A 503 4.45 -18.08 -27.68
CA PHE A 503 4.30 -18.89 -26.47
C PHE A 503 5.57 -19.75 -26.29
N TYR A 504 6.31 -19.51 -25.19
CA TYR A 504 7.57 -20.17 -24.92
C TYR A 504 7.46 -21.09 -23.71
N THR A 505 8.06 -22.27 -23.82
CA THR A 505 8.25 -23.25 -22.74
C THR A 505 9.73 -23.60 -22.63
N ASP A 506 10.18 -23.93 -21.42
CA ASP A 506 11.55 -24.41 -21.13
C ASP A 506 12.67 -23.44 -21.60
N VAL A 507 12.48 -22.16 -21.37
CA VAL A 507 13.46 -21.13 -21.75
C VAL A 507 14.49 -20.96 -20.64
N HIS A 508 15.78 -21.22 -20.96
CA HIS A 508 16.93 -21.07 -20.07
C HIS A 508 17.74 -19.81 -20.47
N LEU A 509 17.18 -18.64 -20.26
CA LEU A 509 17.82 -17.36 -20.56
C LEU A 509 17.85 -16.49 -19.29
N ASP A 510 18.85 -15.64 -19.16
CA ASP A 510 18.80 -14.60 -18.16
C ASP A 510 17.70 -13.56 -18.52
N ARG A 511 17.34 -12.71 -17.56
CA ARG A 511 16.26 -11.73 -17.71
C ARG A 511 16.46 -10.82 -18.92
N THR A 512 17.66 -10.30 -19.12
CA THR A 512 17.98 -9.37 -20.22
C THR A 512 17.87 -10.09 -21.56
N GLN A 513 18.41 -11.30 -21.66
CA GLN A 513 18.33 -12.14 -22.86
C GLN A 513 16.87 -12.52 -23.18
N LEU A 514 16.07 -12.83 -22.15
CA LEU A 514 14.65 -13.15 -22.32
C LEU A 514 13.86 -11.96 -22.87
N ILE A 515 14.01 -10.78 -22.26
CA ILE A 515 13.35 -9.55 -22.75
C ILE A 515 13.77 -9.25 -24.19
N GLN A 516 15.07 -9.32 -24.48
CA GLN A 516 15.58 -9.09 -25.82
C GLN A 516 14.99 -10.07 -26.86
N LYS A 517 14.91 -11.36 -26.48
CA LYS A 517 14.31 -12.39 -27.34
C LYS A 517 12.84 -12.11 -27.62
N LEU A 518 12.05 -11.86 -26.59
CA LEU A 518 10.61 -11.58 -26.73
C LEU A 518 10.35 -10.36 -27.60
N CYS A 519 11.13 -9.30 -27.42
CA CYS A 519 11.02 -8.09 -28.24
C CYS A 519 11.39 -8.37 -29.71
N ASN A 520 12.49 -9.08 -29.94
CA ASN A 520 12.93 -9.43 -31.31
C ASN A 520 11.91 -10.29 -32.03
N ASP A 521 11.32 -11.29 -31.35
CA ASP A 521 10.31 -12.16 -31.92
C ASP A 521 9.01 -11.38 -32.23
N ALA A 522 8.62 -10.44 -31.38
CA ALA A 522 7.47 -9.55 -31.62
C ALA A 522 7.69 -8.63 -32.84
N ILE A 523 8.90 -8.06 -32.96
CA ILE A 523 9.30 -7.23 -34.11
C ILE A 523 9.32 -8.07 -35.40
N ALA A 524 9.90 -9.27 -35.34
CA ALA A 524 9.98 -10.19 -36.49
C ALA A 524 8.60 -10.63 -37.01
N LEU A 525 7.59 -10.68 -36.15
CA LEU A 525 6.21 -11.00 -36.47
C LEU A 525 5.37 -9.76 -36.85
N ASP A 526 5.99 -8.60 -36.97
CA ASP A 526 5.34 -7.32 -37.28
C ASP A 526 4.27 -6.88 -36.27
N TYR A 527 4.43 -7.31 -34.99
CA TYR A 527 3.58 -6.89 -33.87
C TYR A 527 4.09 -5.61 -33.20
N ALA A 528 5.38 -5.28 -33.36
CA ALA A 528 6.00 -4.12 -32.76
C ALA A 528 6.97 -3.44 -33.72
N GLU A 529 7.21 -2.15 -33.53
CA GLU A 529 8.22 -1.37 -34.28
C GLU A 529 9.63 -1.65 -33.77
N ALA A 530 10.65 -1.24 -34.55
CA ALA A 530 12.06 -1.48 -34.23
C ALA A 530 12.50 -0.79 -32.90
N SER A 531 11.85 0.28 -32.49
CA SER A 531 12.11 0.97 -31.21
C SER A 531 11.62 0.22 -29.98
N PHE A 532 10.71 -0.76 -30.15
CA PHE A 532 10.02 -1.45 -29.06
C PHE A 532 10.96 -2.04 -27.99
N THR A 533 12.09 -2.59 -28.41
CA THR A 533 13.10 -3.13 -27.48
C THR A 533 13.65 -2.05 -26.55
N GLN A 534 13.93 -0.86 -27.07
CA GLN A 534 14.44 0.27 -26.28
C GLN A 534 13.40 0.76 -25.27
N ASP A 535 12.14 0.84 -25.70
CA ASP A 535 11.03 1.28 -24.86
C ASP A 535 10.77 0.31 -23.70
N VAL A 536 10.85 -1.01 -23.96
CA VAL A 536 10.72 -2.04 -22.93
C VAL A 536 11.86 -1.96 -21.91
N PHE A 537 13.10 -1.78 -22.35
CA PHE A 537 14.23 -1.61 -21.42
C PHE A 537 14.15 -0.30 -20.64
N ALA A 538 13.72 0.80 -21.26
CA ALA A 538 13.49 2.06 -20.56
C ALA A 538 12.45 1.91 -19.46
N ARG A 539 11.36 1.22 -19.74
CA ARG A 539 10.32 0.88 -18.77
C ARG A 539 10.87 0.00 -17.64
N GLU A 540 11.63 -1.03 -17.95
CA GLU A 540 12.25 -1.94 -16.97
C GLU A 540 13.23 -1.23 -16.03
N HIS A 541 13.91 -0.20 -16.49
CA HIS A 541 14.79 0.64 -15.67
C HIS A 541 14.05 1.50 -14.65
N MET A 542 12.78 1.84 -14.89
CA MET A 542 11.96 2.59 -13.95
C MET A 542 11.49 1.70 -12.79
N SER A 543 11.02 0.51 -13.10
CA SER A 543 10.62 -0.50 -12.13
C SER A 543 10.61 -1.88 -12.76
N SER A 544 11.24 -2.85 -12.10
CA SER A 544 11.29 -4.22 -12.60
C SER A 544 9.91 -4.86 -12.69
N THR A 545 9.64 -5.58 -13.79
CA THR A 545 8.47 -6.47 -13.93
C THR A 545 8.66 -7.82 -13.23
N ALA A 546 9.86 -8.13 -12.75
CA ALA A 546 10.10 -9.36 -11.99
C ALA A 546 9.53 -9.23 -10.57
N PHE A 547 8.58 -10.09 -10.21
CA PHE A 547 7.96 -10.16 -8.89
C PHE A 547 8.30 -11.48 -8.22
N GLU A 548 8.56 -11.46 -6.91
CA GLU A 548 8.49 -12.68 -6.10
C GLU A 548 7.01 -13.05 -5.93
N MET A 549 6.62 -14.24 -6.40
CA MET A 549 5.26 -14.75 -6.23
C MET A 549 5.22 -15.68 -5.03
N ASP A 550 4.20 -15.50 -4.20
CA ASP A 550 3.88 -16.48 -3.16
C ASP A 550 3.55 -17.82 -3.83
N PRO A 551 4.25 -18.92 -3.50
CA PRO A 551 4.03 -20.23 -4.12
C PRO A 551 2.63 -20.81 -3.88
N VAL A 552 1.84 -20.26 -2.96
CA VAL A 552 0.49 -20.74 -2.61
C VAL A 552 -0.57 -20.35 -3.67
N HIS A 553 -0.33 -19.37 -4.51
CA HIS A 553 -1.29 -18.88 -5.52
C HIS A 553 -0.95 -19.26 -6.97
N ILE A 554 -0.05 -20.18 -7.18
CA ILE A 554 0.28 -20.67 -8.53
C ILE A 554 -0.51 -21.96 -8.78
N PHE A 555 -1.28 -21.99 -9.86
CA PHE A 555 -1.79 -23.22 -10.45
C PHE A 555 -0.64 -24.23 -10.57
N PRO A 556 -0.87 -25.54 -10.37
CA PRO A 556 0.19 -26.53 -10.27
C PRO A 556 0.88 -26.74 -11.63
N ILE A 557 1.83 -25.90 -11.95
CA ILE A 557 2.77 -26.08 -13.03
C ILE A 557 4.16 -25.86 -12.44
N ASN A 558 4.81 -26.97 -12.18
CA ASN A 558 6.23 -27.18 -11.85
C ASN A 558 7.01 -26.13 -11.04
N ARG A 559 7.79 -26.68 -10.11
CA ARG A 559 8.54 -26.07 -9.00
C ARG A 559 9.69 -25.11 -9.36
N ASP A 560 9.80 -24.60 -10.58
CA ASP A 560 10.88 -23.69 -10.94
C ASP A 560 10.43 -22.24 -10.91
N LYS A 561 11.01 -21.45 -9.99
CA LYS A 561 10.76 -20.02 -9.79
C LYS A 561 10.87 -19.19 -11.08
N GLU A 562 11.68 -19.64 -12.05
CA GLU A 562 11.90 -18.95 -13.33
C GLU A 562 10.70 -19.04 -14.28
N ASN A 563 9.96 -20.14 -14.29
CA ASN A 563 8.81 -20.33 -15.18
C ASN A 563 7.59 -19.47 -14.82
N ALA A 564 7.45 -19.06 -13.56
CA ALA A 564 6.38 -18.17 -13.11
C ALA A 564 6.58 -16.70 -13.56
N VAL A 565 7.83 -16.28 -13.70
CA VAL A 565 8.20 -14.96 -14.24
C VAL A 565 7.85 -14.86 -15.72
N ILE A 566 8.09 -15.94 -16.48
CA ILE A 566 7.85 -16.02 -17.91
C ILE A 566 6.36 -15.86 -18.26
N SER A 567 5.46 -16.52 -17.54
CA SER A 567 4.01 -16.44 -17.82
C SER A 567 3.40 -15.05 -17.58
N ARG A 568 4.00 -14.25 -16.67
CA ARG A 568 3.56 -12.88 -16.38
C ARG A 568 4.17 -11.81 -17.28
N LEU A 569 5.42 -11.95 -17.66
CA LEU A 569 6.00 -11.15 -18.74
C LEU A 569 5.13 -11.28 -19.98
N PHE A 570 4.60 -12.47 -20.24
CA PHE A 570 3.73 -12.76 -21.38
C PHE A 570 2.40 -12.01 -21.33
N SER A 571 1.73 -11.93 -20.17
CA SER A 571 0.48 -11.20 -20.04
C SER A 571 0.66 -9.68 -20.21
N MET A 572 1.78 -9.13 -19.73
CA MET A 572 2.14 -7.72 -19.90
C MET A 572 2.58 -7.39 -21.34
N PHE A 573 3.31 -8.28 -21.98
CA PHE A 573 3.67 -8.16 -23.41
C PHE A 573 2.44 -8.30 -24.33
N SER A 574 1.49 -9.14 -23.99
CA SER A 574 0.27 -9.33 -24.76
C SER A 574 -0.56 -8.05 -24.83
N ILE A 575 -0.65 -7.29 -23.73
CA ILE A 575 -1.36 -6.01 -23.68
C ILE A 575 -0.69 -4.98 -24.60
N ASN A 576 0.63 -4.89 -24.60
CA ASN A 576 1.38 -3.99 -25.47
C ASN A 576 1.33 -4.40 -26.96
N LEU A 577 1.30 -5.70 -27.27
CA LEU A 577 1.16 -6.23 -28.62
C LEU A 577 -0.22 -5.96 -29.24
N VAL A 578 -1.27 -5.96 -28.44
CA VAL A 578 -2.63 -5.61 -28.90
C VAL A 578 -2.69 -4.16 -29.34
N GLN A 579 -1.99 -3.26 -28.67
CA GLN A 579 -1.96 -1.84 -29.04
C GLN A 579 -1.22 -1.59 -30.36
N ALA A 580 -0.10 -2.29 -30.59
CA ALA A 580 0.60 -2.22 -31.88
C ALA A 580 -0.29 -2.70 -33.03
N LYS A 581 -1.12 -3.72 -32.81
CA LYS A 581 -2.10 -4.19 -33.80
C LYS A 581 -3.25 -3.22 -34.03
N SER A 582 -3.74 -2.55 -32.96
CA SER A 582 -4.82 -1.56 -33.04
C SER A 582 -4.38 -0.27 -33.74
N SER A 583 -3.15 0.19 -33.55
CA SER A 583 -2.61 1.38 -34.22
C SER A 583 -2.44 1.16 -35.73
N LYS A 584 -2.05 -0.05 -36.17
CA LYS A 584 -1.98 -0.39 -37.61
C LYS A 584 -3.36 -0.49 -38.28
N ASN A 585 -4.42 -0.86 -37.54
CA ASN A 585 -5.79 -0.90 -38.10
C ASN A 585 -6.50 0.46 -38.13
N LYS A 586 -6.00 1.50 -37.47
CA LYS A 586 -6.53 2.87 -37.55
C LYS A 586 -5.92 3.71 -38.69
N GLY A 587 -5.01 3.16 -39.47
CA GLY A 587 -4.34 3.79 -40.60
C GLY A 587 -4.94 3.45 -41.98
N PHE A 588 -6.23 3.03 -42.06
CA PHE A 588 -6.97 2.92 -43.32
C PHE A 588 -8.31 3.63 -43.20
#